data_1ad122cc3e2415ca2ae61537572315fc
#
_entry.id   1ad122cc3e2415ca2ae61537572315fc
#
_cell.length_a   1.000
_cell.length_b   1.000
_cell.length_c   1.000
_cell.angle_alpha   90.00
_cell.angle_beta   90.00
_cell.angle_gamma   90.00
#
_symmetry.space_group_name_H-M   'P 1'
#
loop_
_entity.id
_entity.type
_entity.pdbx_description
1 polymer ?
#
loop_
_entity_poly.entity_id
_entity_poly.type
_entity_poly.pdbx_seq_one_letter_code
_entity_poly.pdbx_strand_id
1 'polypeptide(L)'
;MLHLKEFLPGLRPGMALDVGTRYGEFAFTLAEAMPAGSRVIGLDCDEKTVEEAREKNAGKGVEFMVGEGAHMDFPDGSFELVAISNTLHHIEDYDAVLDEMLRILRPGGIFLVNEMFSDGQNEAQQTHFLQHCFEAKLDMLSGGFQRPTWRKDEIVEILRRLPLTDVKTVELMEEAEMDAKLAEKNAKLVRAVEKHAAARPEYEALLDEARAIQARCGQTGIKRCTQFVYIGKKA
;
A
#
# COMPACT_ATOMS: atom_id res chain seq x y z
N MET A 1 -2.82 -13.35 -6.18
CA MET A 1 -3.77 -12.20 -6.26
C MET A 1 -4.74 -12.33 -5.12
N LEU A 2 -5.01 -11.24 -4.41
CA LEU A 2 -5.90 -11.25 -3.25
C LEU A 2 -7.33 -11.50 -3.70
N HIS A 3 -7.93 -12.64 -3.32
CA HIS A 3 -9.34 -12.91 -3.60
C HIS A 3 -10.23 -12.27 -2.53
N LEU A 4 -10.30 -10.93 -2.54
CA LEU A 4 -11.07 -10.15 -1.55
C LEU A 4 -12.53 -10.60 -1.43
N LYS A 5 -13.15 -11.12 -2.49
CA LYS A 5 -14.54 -11.61 -2.46
C LYS A 5 -14.83 -12.61 -1.35
N GLU A 6 -13.85 -13.44 -1.00
CA GLU A 6 -14.00 -14.45 0.06
C GLU A 6 -14.08 -13.83 1.45
N PHE A 7 -13.46 -12.65 1.62
CA PHE A 7 -13.39 -11.94 2.89
C PHE A 7 -14.47 -10.86 3.03
N LEU A 8 -15.15 -10.49 1.94
CA LEU A 8 -16.11 -9.39 1.87
C LEU A 8 -17.54 -9.87 1.52
N PRO A 9 -18.14 -10.80 2.30
CA PRO A 9 -19.47 -11.29 2.00
C PRO A 9 -20.50 -10.18 2.23
N GLY A 10 -21.50 -10.11 1.36
CA GLY A 10 -22.64 -9.20 1.51
C GLY A 10 -22.40 -7.75 1.09
N LEU A 11 -21.34 -7.47 0.33
CA LEU A 11 -21.16 -6.17 -0.33
C LEU A 11 -22.35 -5.86 -1.21
N ARG A 12 -22.80 -4.60 -1.15
CA ARG A 12 -23.83 -4.06 -2.04
C ARG A 12 -23.19 -3.26 -3.17
N PRO A 13 -23.86 -3.13 -4.34
CA PRO A 13 -23.43 -2.17 -5.33
C PRO A 13 -23.32 -0.77 -4.73
N GLY A 14 -22.23 -0.07 -5.00
CA GLY A 14 -21.96 1.24 -4.43
C GLY A 14 -20.59 1.76 -4.86
N MET A 15 -20.09 2.77 -4.16
CA MET A 15 -18.77 3.33 -4.42
C MET A 15 -17.73 2.66 -3.54
N ALA A 16 -16.57 2.35 -4.13
CA ALA A 16 -15.38 1.93 -3.40
C ALA A 16 -14.22 2.89 -3.67
N LEU A 17 -13.41 3.16 -2.65
CA LEU A 17 -12.24 4.02 -2.73
C LEU A 17 -10.98 3.23 -2.35
N ASP A 18 -9.92 3.43 -3.13
CA ASP A 18 -8.55 3.01 -2.83
C ASP A 18 -7.70 4.27 -2.57
N VAL A 19 -7.29 4.49 -1.31
CA VAL A 19 -6.50 5.67 -0.88
C VAL A 19 -5.02 5.39 -1.06
N GLY A 20 -4.31 6.30 -1.77
CA GLY A 20 -2.91 6.09 -2.16
C GLY A 20 -2.78 5.03 -3.25
N THR A 21 -3.64 5.12 -4.23
CA THR A 21 -3.84 4.08 -5.27
C THR A 21 -2.62 3.91 -6.19
N ARG A 22 -1.76 4.90 -6.29
CA ARG A 22 -0.62 4.95 -7.19
C ARG A 22 -1.04 4.63 -8.65
N TYR A 23 -0.71 3.47 -9.18
CA TYR A 23 -1.07 3.03 -10.54
C TYR A 23 -2.34 2.18 -10.59
N GLY A 24 -3.06 2.03 -9.48
CA GLY A 24 -4.36 1.37 -9.42
C GLY A 24 -4.32 -0.14 -9.18
N GLU A 25 -3.18 -0.72 -8.82
CA GLU A 25 -3.09 -2.19 -8.64
C GLU A 25 -4.12 -2.70 -7.62
N PHE A 26 -4.29 -2.02 -6.49
CA PHE A 26 -5.25 -2.42 -5.49
C PHE A 26 -6.68 -1.99 -5.84
N ALA A 27 -6.87 -0.84 -6.50
CA ALA A 27 -8.17 -0.42 -7.01
C ALA A 27 -8.79 -1.43 -7.98
N PHE A 28 -7.97 -2.08 -8.84
CA PHE A 28 -8.45 -3.20 -9.67
C PHE A 28 -8.84 -4.42 -8.85
N THR A 29 -8.11 -4.74 -7.79
CA THR A 29 -8.48 -5.83 -6.87
C THR A 29 -9.83 -5.54 -6.20
N LEU A 30 -10.09 -4.27 -5.83
CA LEU A 30 -11.40 -3.84 -5.34
C LEU A 30 -12.48 -3.96 -6.42
N ALA A 31 -12.19 -3.55 -7.65
CA ALA A 31 -13.15 -3.62 -8.76
C ALA A 31 -13.59 -5.07 -9.04
N GLU A 32 -12.67 -6.03 -8.94
CA GLU A 32 -12.99 -7.45 -9.05
C GLU A 32 -13.85 -7.97 -7.89
N ALA A 33 -13.69 -7.40 -6.69
CA ALA A 33 -14.42 -7.80 -5.49
C ALA A 33 -15.82 -7.18 -5.40
N MET A 34 -15.98 -5.96 -5.92
CA MET A 34 -17.25 -5.22 -5.86
C MET A 34 -18.33 -5.84 -6.75
N PRO A 35 -19.61 -5.78 -6.35
CA PRO A 35 -20.71 -6.24 -7.18
C PRO A 35 -20.86 -5.44 -8.47
N ALA A 36 -21.48 -6.05 -9.48
CA ALA A 36 -21.78 -5.38 -10.75
C ALA A 36 -22.59 -4.09 -10.53
N GLY A 37 -22.23 -3.03 -11.28
CA GLY A 37 -22.84 -1.69 -11.14
C GLY A 37 -22.16 -0.81 -10.08
N SER A 38 -21.11 -1.29 -9.41
CA SER A 38 -20.30 -0.47 -8.52
C SER A 38 -19.35 0.44 -9.29
N ARG A 39 -18.94 1.54 -8.63
CA ARG A 39 -17.88 2.43 -9.10
C ARG A 39 -16.67 2.27 -8.18
N VAL A 40 -15.48 2.19 -8.75
CA VAL A 40 -14.23 2.15 -7.99
C VAL A 40 -13.39 3.36 -8.37
N ILE A 41 -12.93 4.07 -7.34
CA ILE A 41 -12.09 5.25 -7.46
C ILE A 41 -10.74 4.94 -6.82
N GLY A 42 -9.66 5.24 -7.52
CA GLY A 42 -8.31 5.31 -6.97
C GLY A 42 -7.95 6.78 -6.73
N LEU A 43 -7.60 7.12 -5.48
CA LEU A 43 -7.17 8.46 -5.07
C LEU A 43 -5.67 8.47 -4.79
N ASP A 44 -4.96 9.46 -5.31
CA ASP A 44 -3.54 9.70 -4.98
C ASP A 44 -3.23 11.19 -5.01
N CYS A 45 -2.29 11.65 -4.17
CA CYS A 45 -1.89 13.07 -4.13
C CYS A 45 -0.90 13.44 -5.24
N ASP A 46 -0.21 12.47 -5.85
CA ASP A 46 0.74 12.71 -6.94
C ASP A 46 0.01 12.80 -8.29
N GLU A 47 -0.21 14.03 -8.76
CA GLU A 47 -0.88 14.33 -10.02
C GLU A 47 -0.26 13.58 -11.23
N LYS A 48 1.06 13.52 -11.29
CA LYS A 48 1.77 12.83 -12.38
C LYS A 48 1.47 11.32 -12.37
N THR A 49 1.51 10.72 -11.21
CA THR A 49 1.19 9.28 -11.04
C THR A 49 -0.26 9.00 -11.43
N VAL A 50 -1.20 9.89 -11.04
CA VAL A 50 -2.62 9.79 -11.42
C VAL A 50 -2.82 9.91 -12.92
N GLU A 51 -2.14 10.85 -13.59
CA GLU A 51 -2.20 10.98 -15.06
C GLU A 51 -1.69 9.73 -15.76
N GLU A 52 -0.53 9.21 -15.34
CA GLU A 52 -0.01 7.95 -15.86
C GLU A 52 -0.96 6.76 -15.62
N ALA A 53 -1.61 6.72 -14.45
CA ALA A 53 -2.60 5.68 -14.14
C ALA A 53 -3.81 5.77 -15.06
N ARG A 54 -4.32 6.97 -15.32
CA ARG A 54 -5.42 7.22 -16.27
C ARG A 54 -5.08 6.75 -17.68
N GLU A 55 -3.90 7.12 -18.18
CA GLU A 55 -3.45 6.75 -19.52
C GLU A 55 -3.30 5.22 -19.68
N LYS A 56 -2.60 4.58 -18.74
CA LYS A 56 -2.32 3.13 -18.77
C LYS A 56 -3.55 2.27 -18.60
N ASN A 57 -4.59 2.81 -17.96
CA ASN A 57 -5.77 2.06 -17.52
C ASN A 57 -7.08 2.57 -18.12
N ALA A 58 -7.03 3.36 -19.19
CA ALA A 58 -8.21 3.86 -19.86
C ALA A 58 -9.18 2.72 -20.24
N GLY A 59 -10.45 2.86 -19.86
CA GLY A 59 -11.51 1.89 -20.16
C GLY A 59 -11.53 0.62 -19.31
N LYS A 60 -10.69 0.51 -18.28
CA LYS A 60 -10.64 -0.68 -17.40
C LYS A 60 -11.57 -0.65 -16.19
N GLY A 61 -12.49 0.34 -16.11
CA GLY A 61 -13.55 0.35 -15.09
C GLY A 61 -13.13 0.87 -13.71
N VAL A 62 -11.95 1.49 -13.58
CA VAL A 62 -11.51 2.23 -12.41
C VAL A 62 -11.33 3.70 -12.77
N GLU A 63 -11.84 4.59 -11.94
CA GLU A 63 -11.66 6.04 -12.07
C GLU A 63 -10.45 6.46 -11.22
N PHE A 64 -9.63 7.40 -11.70
CA PHE A 64 -8.47 7.90 -10.96
C PHE A 64 -8.64 9.39 -10.67
N MET A 65 -8.41 9.78 -9.42
CA MET A 65 -8.56 11.16 -8.94
C MET A 65 -7.31 11.63 -8.20
N VAL A 66 -6.95 12.90 -8.40
CA VAL A 66 -5.94 13.58 -7.59
C VAL A 66 -6.61 14.10 -6.33
N GLY A 67 -6.03 13.84 -5.16
CA GLY A 67 -6.54 14.37 -3.90
C GLY A 67 -5.73 13.90 -2.69
N GLU A 68 -5.85 14.67 -1.61
CA GLU A 68 -5.17 14.42 -0.34
C GLU A 68 -5.99 13.46 0.53
N GLY A 69 -5.33 12.41 1.04
CA GLY A 69 -6.00 11.42 1.88
C GLY A 69 -6.52 11.96 3.22
N ALA A 70 -5.88 13.00 3.78
CA ALA A 70 -6.30 13.66 5.01
C ALA A 70 -7.47 14.65 4.82
N HIS A 71 -7.82 14.98 3.57
CA HIS A 71 -8.93 15.89 3.26
C HIS A 71 -9.51 15.54 1.90
N MET A 72 -10.52 14.66 1.87
CA MET A 72 -11.12 14.15 0.65
C MET A 72 -12.41 14.92 0.32
N ASP A 73 -12.53 15.42 -0.91
CA ASP A 73 -13.71 16.14 -1.37
C ASP A 73 -14.86 15.17 -1.73
N PHE A 74 -15.27 14.39 -0.73
CA PHE A 74 -16.42 13.49 -0.82
C PHE A 74 -17.39 13.74 0.34
N PRO A 75 -18.71 13.59 0.13
CA PRO A 75 -19.69 13.68 1.20
C PRO A 75 -19.52 12.60 2.27
N ASP A 76 -19.95 12.89 3.50
CA ASP A 76 -20.01 11.91 4.58
C ASP A 76 -20.83 10.69 4.17
N GLY A 77 -20.34 9.50 4.47
CA GLY A 77 -21.06 8.25 4.27
C GLY A 77 -21.36 7.91 2.80
N SER A 78 -20.58 8.43 1.85
CA SER A 78 -20.80 8.23 0.42
C SER A 78 -20.26 6.91 -0.15
N PHE A 79 -19.38 6.22 0.60
CA PHE A 79 -18.75 4.99 0.14
C PHE A 79 -19.26 3.72 0.84
N GLU A 80 -19.45 2.66 0.07
CA GLU A 80 -19.74 1.30 0.54
C GLU A 80 -18.49 0.64 1.13
N LEU A 81 -17.32 0.89 0.51
CA LEU A 81 -16.02 0.38 0.89
C LEU A 81 -14.96 1.46 0.77
N VAL A 82 -14.13 1.63 1.79
CA VAL A 82 -12.93 2.46 1.73
C VAL A 82 -11.73 1.62 2.14
N ALA A 83 -10.68 1.65 1.32
CA ALA A 83 -9.49 0.85 1.51
C ALA A 83 -8.22 1.68 1.38
N ILE A 84 -7.15 1.20 2.04
CA ILE A 84 -5.79 1.68 1.86
C ILE A 84 -4.85 0.47 1.80
N SER A 85 -3.90 0.45 0.85
CA SER A 85 -3.04 -0.70 0.62
C SER A 85 -1.59 -0.31 0.44
N ASN A 86 -0.71 -0.76 1.34
CA ASN A 86 0.73 -0.48 1.36
C ASN A 86 1.06 1.01 1.16
N THR A 87 0.26 1.85 1.78
CA THR A 87 0.33 3.32 1.67
C THR A 87 0.43 3.98 3.03
N LEU A 88 -0.11 3.36 4.08
CA LEU A 88 -0.19 3.96 5.41
C LEU A 88 1.20 4.38 5.95
N HIS A 89 2.24 3.58 5.69
CA HIS A 89 3.61 3.87 6.11
C HIS A 89 4.28 5.02 5.32
N HIS A 90 3.68 5.50 4.22
CA HIS A 90 4.11 6.69 3.51
C HIS A 90 3.49 7.99 4.05
N ILE A 91 2.55 7.89 4.99
CA ILE A 91 1.79 9.03 5.51
C ILE A 91 2.33 9.43 6.88
N GLU A 92 2.67 10.72 7.05
CA GLU A 92 3.15 11.26 8.31
C GLU A 92 2.01 11.33 9.33
N ASP A 93 0.92 11.98 8.98
CA ASP A 93 -0.32 12.06 9.77
C ASP A 93 -1.35 11.03 9.30
N TYR A 94 -1.08 9.76 9.58
CA TYR A 94 -1.99 8.68 9.19
C TYR A 94 -3.29 8.69 10.00
N ASP A 95 -3.32 9.27 11.20
CA ASP A 95 -4.54 9.39 12.00
C ASP A 95 -5.58 10.26 11.27
N ALA A 96 -5.17 11.40 10.70
CA ALA A 96 -6.05 12.26 9.90
C ALA A 96 -6.61 11.54 8.67
N VAL A 97 -5.80 10.71 8.01
CA VAL A 97 -6.26 9.91 6.85
C VAL A 97 -7.26 8.84 7.28
N LEU A 98 -7.00 8.12 8.37
CA LEU A 98 -7.91 7.09 8.88
C LEU A 98 -9.25 7.69 9.32
N ASP A 99 -9.24 8.87 9.95
CA ASP A 99 -10.45 9.59 10.34
C ASP A 99 -11.26 10.04 9.12
N GLU A 100 -10.59 10.51 8.07
CA GLU A 100 -11.23 10.95 6.84
C GLU A 100 -11.80 9.76 6.05
N MET A 101 -11.09 8.63 6.01
CA MET A 101 -11.62 7.37 5.48
C MET A 101 -12.88 6.92 6.21
N LEU A 102 -12.90 7.06 7.54
CA LEU A 102 -14.10 6.78 8.34
C LEU A 102 -15.22 7.77 8.03
N ARG A 103 -14.95 9.07 7.89
CA ARG A 103 -15.96 10.08 7.61
C ARG A 103 -16.74 9.75 6.34
N ILE A 104 -16.02 9.48 5.24
CA ILE A 104 -16.64 9.20 3.93
C ILE A 104 -17.28 7.81 3.82
N LEU A 105 -16.90 6.87 4.69
CA LEU A 105 -17.49 5.54 4.75
C LEU A 105 -18.88 5.60 5.39
N ARG A 106 -19.90 4.99 4.78
CA ARG A 106 -21.24 4.93 5.35
C ARG A 106 -21.31 4.05 6.62
N PRO A 107 -22.28 4.25 7.50
CA PRO A 107 -22.56 3.28 8.58
C PRO A 107 -22.76 1.87 8.02
N GLY A 108 -22.12 0.87 8.64
CA GLY A 108 -22.09 -0.51 8.17
C GLY A 108 -21.28 -0.76 6.89
N GLY A 109 -20.63 0.25 6.32
CA GLY A 109 -19.69 0.13 5.21
C GLY A 109 -18.39 -0.57 5.62
N ILE A 110 -17.64 -1.07 4.65
CA ILE A 110 -16.42 -1.84 4.86
C ILE A 110 -15.21 -0.91 4.89
N PHE A 111 -14.47 -0.94 6.01
CA PHE A 111 -13.15 -0.34 6.16
C PHE A 111 -12.07 -1.42 5.97
N LEU A 112 -11.11 -1.20 5.09
CA LEU A 112 -10.07 -2.17 4.79
C LEU A 112 -8.69 -1.54 4.80
N VAL A 113 -7.77 -2.13 5.57
CA VAL A 113 -6.33 -1.84 5.51
C VAL A 113 -5.60 -3.09 5.09
N ASN A 114 -4.78 -3.00 4.05
CA ASN A 114 -3.84 -4.03 3.64
C ASN A 114 -2.44 -3.45 3.76
N GLU A 115 -1.60 -3.98 4.65
CA GLU A 115 -0.29 -3.42 4.92
C GLU A 115 0.77 -4.51 5.09
N MET A 116 1.96 -4.28 4.53
CA MET A 116 3.10 -5.12 4.84
C MET A 116 3.59 -4.85 6.27
N PHE A 117 4.20 -5.83 6.90
CA PHE A 117 4.75 -5.69 8.24
C PHE A 117 6.18 -6.26 8.33
N SER A 118 6.94 -5.85 9.34
CA SER A 118 8.38 -6.08 9.41
C SER A 118 8.79 -7.41 10.06
N ASP A 119 7.99 -7.95 10.97
CA ASP A 119 8.31 -9.15 11.75
C ASP A 119 7.75 -10.43 11.11
N GLY A 120 8.29 -11.58 11.51
CA GLY A 120 7.79 -12.89 11.05
C GLY A 120 8.04 -13.23 9.57
N GLN A 121 8.85 -12.45 8.86
CA GLN A 121 9.18 -12.65 7.46
C GLN A 121 10.24 -13.74 7.27
N ASN A 122 10.10 -14.58 6.26
CA ASN A 122 11.13 -15.55 5.88
C ASN A 122 12.34 -14.86 5.20
N GLU A 123 13.41 -15.59 4.90
CA GLU A 123 14.67 -15.04 4.36
C GLU A 123 14.46 -14.23 3.06
N ALA A 124 13.68 -14.73 2.11
CA ALA A 124 13.42 -14.05 0.86
C ALA A 124 12.51 -12.82 1.03
N GLN A 125 11.54 -12.89 1.96
CA GLN A 125 10.68 -11.75 2.34
C GLN A 125 11.47 -10.70 3.12
N GLN A 126 12.42 -11.12 3.96
CA GLN A 126 13.32 -10.20 4.64
C GLN A 126 14.19 -9.42 3.64
N THR A 127 14.56 -10.01 2.51
CA THR A 127 15.26 -9.28 1.43
C THR A 127 14.37 -8.17 0.86
N HIS A 128 13.07 -8.42 0.65
CA HIS A 128 12.14 -7.38 0.22
C HIS A 128 11.98 -6.29 1.27
N PHE A 129 11.84 -6.65 2.54
CA PHE A 129 11.73 -5.67 3.63
C PHE A 129 12.96 -4.75 3.69
N LEU A 130 14.17 -5.31 3.61
CA LEU A 130 15.42 -4.53 3.60
C LEU A 130 15.50 -3.60 2.38
N GLN A 131 15.12 -4.10 1.20
CA GLN A 131 15.02 -3.26 0.00
C GLN A 131 14.03 -2.11 0.20
N HIS A 132 12.85 -2.38 0.74
CA HIS A 132 11.84 -1.36 1.00
C HIS A 132 12.34 -0.29 1.98
N CYS A 133 12.97 -0.69 3.09
CA CYS A 133 13.59 0.24 4.04
C CYS A 133 14.68 1.10 3.38
N PHE A 134 15.47 0.51 2.49
CA PHE A 134 16.51 1.22 1.77
C PHE A 134 15.94 2.23 0.77
N GLU A 135 14.89 1.88 0.05
CA GLU A 135 14.18 2.79 -0.85
C GLU A 135 13.55 3.95 -0.08
N ALA A 136 12.91 3.66 1.07
CA ALA A 136 12.41 4.69 1.98
C ALA A 136 13.50 5.70 2.39
N LYS A 137 14.69 5.20 2.70
CA LYS A 137 15.85 6.04 3.03
C LYS A 137 16.27 6.96 1.87
N LEU A 138 16.26 6.45 0.63
CA LEU A 138 16.56 7.26 -0.56
C LEU A 138 15.47 8.32 -0.82
N ASP A 139 14.20 7.98 -0.63
CA ASP A 139 13.08 8.90 -0.80
C ASP A 139 13.14 10.04 0.24
N MET A 140 13.47 9.73 1.49
CA MET A 140 13.69 10.74 2.54
C MET A 140 14.84 11.70 2.20
N LEU A 141 15.93 11.22 1.60
CA LEU A 141 17.02 12.07 1.14
C LEU A 141 16.58 13.02 0.00
N SER A 142 15.53 12.69 -0.70
CA SER A 142 14.91 13.52 -1.76
C SER A 142 13.84 14.46 -1.24
N GLY A 143 13.58 14.48 0.09
CA GLY A 143 12.60 15.36 0.75
C GLY A 143 11.21 14.75 0.89
N GLY A 144 11.02 13.48 0.53
CA GLY A 144 9.79 12.73 0.80
C GLY A 144 9.69 12.26 2.24
N PHE A 145 8.49 11.89 2.67
CA PHE A 145 8.28 11.18 3.93
C PHE A 145 7.99 9.72 3.64
N GLN A 146 8.76 8.83 4.26
CA GLN A 146 8.47 7.40 4.29
C GLN A 146 9.12 6.80 5.53
N ARG A 147 8.38 6.00 6.29
CA ARG A 147 8.93 5.21 7.39
C ARG A 147 9.13 3.76 6.93
N PRO A 148 10.03 3.01 7.56
CA PRO A 148 9.97 1.56 7.52
C PRO A 148 8.59 1.13 8.01
N THR A 149 8.02 0.08 7.44
CA THR A 149 6.73 -0.40 7.91
C THR A 149 6.80 -0.84 9.37
N TRP A 150 5.64 -0.91 10.02
CA TRP A 150 5.51 -1.32 11.42
C TRP A 150 5.66 -2.83 11.62
N ARG A 151 5.75 -3.23 12.86
CA ARG A 151 5.46 -4.59 13.30
C ARG A 151 3.96 -4.84 13.21
N LYS A 152 3.56 -6.10 13.08
CA LYS A 152 2.13 -6.45 13.00
C LYS A 152 1.32 -6.02 14.23
N ASP A 153 1.89 -6.17 15.42
CA ASP A 153 1.23 -5.74 16.66
C ASP A 153 1.01 -4.21 16.71
N GLU A 154 1.94 -3.42 16.20
CA GLU A 154 1.80 -1.95 16.11
C GLU A 154 0.67 -1.56 15.13
N ILE A 155 0.56 -2.23 13.96
CA ILE A 155 -0.56 -2.02 13.03
C ILE A 155 -1.89 -2.33 13.71
N VAL A 156 -1.97 -3.43 14.46
CA VAL A 156 -3.17 -3.81 15.22
C VAL A 156 -3.51 -2.76 16.26
N GLU A 157 -2.53 -2.19 16.97
CA GLU A 157 -2.76 -1.14 17.98
C GLU A 157 -3.28 0.15 17.34
N ILE A 158 -2.76 0.54 16.17
CA ILE A 158 -3.25 1.69 15.42
C ILE A 158 -4.72 1.48 15.04
N LEU A 159 -5.05 0.35 14.44
CA LEU A 159 -6.38 0.10 13.86
C LEU A 159 -7.45 -0.26 14.90
N ARG A 160 -7.07 -0.83 16.06
CA ARG A 160 -8.02 -1.17 17.15
C ARG A 160 -8.70 0.06 17.74
N ARG A 161 -8.11 1.25 17.61
CA ARG A 161 -8.68 2.50 18.11
C ARG A 161 -9.87 3.01 17.29
N LEU A 162 -10.02 2.49 16.07
CA LEU A 162 -11.09 2.91 15.16
C LEU A 162 -12.44 2.33 15.60
N PRO A 163 -13.55 3.08 15.46
CA PRO A 163 -14.90 2.63 15.83
C PRO A 163 -15.45 1.62 14.80
N LEU A 164 -14.81 0.46 14.73
CA LEU A 164 -15.17 -0.61 13.81
C LEU A 164 -15.75 -1.82 14.55
N THR A 165 -16.72 -2.46 13.94
CA THR A 165 -17.37 -3.70 14.40
C THR A 165 -17.07 -4.84 13.42
N ASP A 166 -17.41 -6.08 13.77
CA ASP A 166 -17.21 -7.28 12.93
C ASP A 166 -15.78 -7.42 12.38
N VAL A 167 -14.79 -7.02 13.17
CA VAL A 167 -13.39 -6.99 12.78
C VAL A 167 -12.87 -8.39 12.46
N LYS A 168 -12.21 -8.52 11.31
CA LYS A 168 -11.48 -9.73 10.86
C LYS A 168 -10.08 -9.34 10.45
N THR A 169 -9.13 -10.23 10.70
CA THR A 169 -7.75 -10.08 10.24
C THR A 169 -7.31 -11.32 9.47
N VAL A 170 -6.54 -11.11 8.41
CA VAL A 170 -6.00 -12.17 7.57
C VAL A 170 -4.54 -11.86 7.25
N GLU A 171 -3.69 -12.87 7.26
CA GLU A 171 -2.33 -12.78 6.73
C GLU A 171 -2.27 -13.43 5.36
N LEU A 172 -1.76 -12.70 4.39
CA LEU A 172 -1.69 -13.13 3.00
C LEU A 172 -0.23 -13.21 2.58
N MET A 173 0.16 -14.41 2.22
CA MET A 173 1.49 -14.72 1.70
C MET A 173 1.36 -15.18 0.25
N GLU A 174 2.15 -14.57 -0.64
CA GLU A 174 2.24 -15.06 -2.02
C GLU A 174 3.04 -16.38 -2.06
N GLU A 175 2.50 -17.38 -2.76
CA GLU A 175 3.13 -18.70 -2.90
C GLU A 175 4.33 -18.71 -3.86
N ALA A 176 4.46 -17.70 -4.72
CA ALA A 176 5.55 -17.60 -5.69
C ALA A 176 6.93 -17.75 -5.04
N GLU A 177 7.83 -18.52 -5.65
CA GLU A 177 9.19 -18.72 -5.12
C GLU A 177 10.05 -17.45 -5.19
N MET A 178 9.85 -16.61 -6.23
CA MET A 178 10.55 -15.34 -6.40
C MET A 178 9.65 -14.33 -7.12
N ASP A 179 9.65 -13.08 -6.66
CA ASP A 179 8.99 -11.97 -7.36
C ASP A 179 9.94 -11.33 -8.39
N ALA A 180 9.69 -11.57 -9.67
CA ALA A 180 10.54 -11.09 -10.76
C ALA A 180 10.60 -9.55 -10.83
N LYS A 181 9.50 -8.84 -10.52
CA LYS A 181 9.47 -7.38 -10.50
C LYS A 181 10.34 -6.82 -9.36
N LEU A 182 10.28 -7.44 -8.18
CA LEU A 182 11.14 -7.06 -7.05
C LEU A 182 12.61 -7.36 -7.36
N ALA A 183 12.93 -8.49 -7.99
CA ALA A 183 14.29 -8.84 -8.37
C ALA A 183 14.87 -7.85 -9.41
N GLU A 184 14.06 -7.42 -10.39
CA GLU A 184 14.45 -6.39 -11.36
C GLU A 184 14.70 -5.04 -10.66
N LYS A 185 13.85 -4.66 -9.72
CA LYS A 185 14.00 -3.44 -8.93
C LYS A 185 15.25 -3.51 -8.05
N ASN A 186 15.50 -4.67 -7.41
CA ASN A 186 16.71 -4.95 -6.63
C ASN A 186 17.99 -4.73 -7.47
N ALA A 187 18.04 -5.26 -8.68
CA ALA A 187 19.18 -5.10 -9.57
C ALA A 187 19.51 -3.63 -9.90
N LYS A 188 18.55 -2.71 -9.70
CA LYS A 188 18.72 -1.27 -9.99
C LYS A 188 19.09 -0.44 -8.75
N LEU A 189 19.23 -1.03 -7.56
CA LEU A 189 19.47 -0.26 -6.32
C LEU A 189 20.72 0.61 -6.37
N VAL A 190 21.85 0.08 -6.88
CA VAL A 190 23.09 0.87 -7.02
C VAL A 190 22.87 2.09 -7.91
N ARG A 191 22.17 1.93 -9.05
CA ARG A 191 21.84 3.07 -9.94
C ARG A 191 20.91 4.08 -9.27
N ALA A 192 20.03 3.60 -8.38
CA ALA A 192 19.18 4.51 -7.61
C ALA A 192 20.02 5.37 -6.65
N VAL A 193 21.03 4.81 -5.99
CA VAL A 193 21.99 5.58 -5.17
C VAL A 193 22.75 6.61 -6.02
N GLU A 194 23.28 6.23 -7.17
CA GLU A 194 23.96 7.13 -8.10
C GLU A 194 23.07 8.30 -8.51
N LYS A 195 21.80 8.04 -8.78
CA LYS A 195 20.83 9.06 -9.19
C LYS A 195 20.45 10.03 -8.06
N HIS A 196 20.22 9.51 -6.85
CA HIS A 196 19.60 10.29 -5.77
C HIS A 196 20.59 10.78 -4.72
N ALA A 197 21.79 10.22 -4.63
CA ALA A 197 22.72 10.47 -3.54
C ALA A 197 24.17 10.76 -3.97
N ALA A 198 24.51 10.85 -5.28
CA ALA A 198 25.88 11.00 -5.76
C ALA A 198 26.67 12.19 -5.14
N ALA A 199 26.00 13.27 -4.76
CA ALA A 199 26.61 14.44 -4.13
C ALA A 199 26.49 14.47 -2.61
N ARG A 200 25.99 13.39 -1.98
CA ARG A 200 25.75 13.30 -0.54
C ARG A 200 26.95 12.75 0.22
N PRO A 201 27.20 13.22 1.45
CA PRO A 201 28.26 12.65 2.28
C PRO A 201 28.11 11.14 2.53
N GLU A 202 26.86 10.64 2.54
CA GLU A 202 26.52 9.24 2.81
C GLU A 202 26.68 8.32 1.58
N TYR A 203 27.13 8.85 0.44
CA TYR A 203 27.12 8.14 -0.85
C TYR A 203 27.77 6.74 -0.80
N GLU A 204 28.99 6.64 -0.28
CA GLU A 204 29.71 5.36 -0.19
C GLU A 204 28.99 4.35 0.72
N ALA A 205 28.49 4.82 1.87
CA ALA A 205 27.73 3.97 2.78
C ALA A 205 26.44 3.45 2.14
N LEU A 206 25.75 4.27 1.37
CA LEU A 206 24.54 3.88 0.63
C LEU A 206 24.86 2.89 -0.49
N LEU A 207 25.98 3.06 -1.18
CA LEU A 207 26.46 2.08 -2.18
C LEU A 207 26.73 0.72 -1.55
N ASP A 208 27.40 0.69 -0.41
CA ASP A 208 27.71 -0.54 0.28
C ASP A 208 26.46 -1.24 0.78
N GLU A 209 25.47 -0.50 1.32
CA GLU A 209 24.17 -1.02 1.73
C GLU A 209 23.39 -1.58 0.53
N ALA A 210 23.33 -0.86 -0.60
CA ALA A 210 22.69 -1.33 -1.83
C ALA A 210 23.31 -2.64 -2.34
N ARG A 211 24.65 -2.72 -2.37
CA ARG A 211 25.39 -3.93 -2.77
C ARG A 211 25.12 -5.11 -1.83
N ALA A 212 25.07 -4.86 -0.52
CA ALA A 212 24.74 -5.89 0.47
C ALA A 212 23.33 -6.46 0.25
N ILE A 213 22.34 -5.60 -0.03
CA ILE A 213 20.97 -6.04 -0.33
C ILE A 213 20.93 -6.83 -1.65
N GLN A 214 21.67 -6.42 -2.68
CA GLN A 214 21.77 -7.16 -3.94
C GLN A 214 22.44 -8.53 -3.74
N ALA A 215 23.51 -8.59 -2.98
CA ALA A 215 24.19 -9.85 -2.66
C ALA A 215 23.26 -10.80 -1.89
N ARG A 216 22.50 -10.28 -0.90
CA ARG A 216 21.49 -11.06 -0.19
C ARG A 216 20.41 -11.59 -1.13
N CYS A 217 19.92 -10.78 -2.06
CA CYS A 217 18.94 -11.22 -3.07
C CYS A 217 19.48 -12.39 -3.90
N GLY A 218 20.77 -12.39 -4.25
CA GLY A 218 21.43 -13.50 -4.93
C GLY A 218 21.53 -14.78 -4.11
N GLN A 219 21.53 -14.69 -2.78
CA GLN A 219 21.67 -15.82 -1.86
C GLN A 219 20.32 -16.41 -1.44
N THR A 220 19.38 -15.56 -1.06
CA THR A 220 18.10 -15.95 -0.45
C THR A 220 16.90 -15.78 -1.38
N GLY A 221 17.08 -15.17 -2.55
CA GLY A 221 16.00 -14.70 -3.39
C GLY A 221 15.31 -13.45 -2.81
N ILE A 222 14.20 -13.06 -3.45
CA ILE A 222 13.34 -11.96 -3.00
C ILE A 222 11.88 -12.32 -3.24
N LYS A 223 11.04 -12.17 -2.20
CA LYS A 223 9.60 -12.37 -2.22
C LYS A 223 8.89 -11.19 -1.58
N ARG A 224 7.67 -10.92 -1.96
CA ARG A 224 6.85 -9.94 -1.25
C ARG A 224 6.69 -10.34 0.21
N CYS A 225 6.79 -9.36 1.09
CA CYS A 225 6.45 -9.52 2.50
C CYS A 225 5.01 -10.02 2.62
N THR A 226 4.77 -10.84 3.64
CA THR A 226 3.41 -11.18 4.05
C THR A 226 2.62 -9.89 4.29
N GLN A 227 1.39 -9.86 3.79
CA GLN A 227 0.48 -8.72 3.97
C GLN A 227 -0.45 -9.01 5.14
N PHE A 228 -0.70 -8.00 5.96
CA PHE A 228 -1.70 -8.02 7.02
C PHE A 228 -2.93 -7.27 6.54
N VAL A 229 -4.05 -7.98 6.41
CA VAL A 229 -5.33 -7.39 6.04
C VAL A 229 -6.20 -7.25 7.28
N TYR A 230 -6.66 -6.04 7.54
CA TYR A 230 -7.58 -5.69 8.61
C TYR A 230 -8.88 -5.20 7.98
N ILE A 231 -9.99 -5.84 8.30
CA ILE A 231 -11.30 -5.56 7.72
C ILE A 231 -12.26 -5.35 8.88
N GLY A 232 -13.02 -4.25 8.84
CA GLY A 232 -14.08 -3.99 9.82
C GLY A 232 -15.25 -3.25 9.19
N LYS A 233 -16.37 -3.18 9.90
CA LYS A 233 -17.51 -2.36 9.51
C LYS A 233 -17.56 -1.10 10.35
N LYS A 234 -17.80 0.05 9.72
CA LYS A 234 -18.09 1.29 10.46
C LYS A 234 -19.32 1.09 11.36
N ALA A 235 -19.18 1.40 12.63
CA ALA A 235 -20.26 1.36 13.61
C ALA A 235 -21.46 2.25 13.23
#